data_32411500c4e1d6943a2b2583647586bc
#
_entry.id   32411500c4e1d6943a2b2583647586bc
#
_cell.length_a   1.000
_cell.length_b   1.000
_cell.length_c   1.000
_cell.angle_alpha   90.00
_cell.angle_beta   90.00
_cell.angle_gamma   90.00
#
_symmetry.space_group_name_H-M   'P 1'
#
loop_
_entity.id
_entity.type
_entity.pdbx_description
1 polymer ?
#
loop_
_entity_poly.entity_id
_entity_poly.type
_entity_poly.pdbx_seq_one_letter_code
_entity_poly.pdbx_strand_id
1 'polypeptide(L)'
;MFVLSWPTPKYPPEARKYIRKPLDLKPSACTPLFLAAFERGALCSIHTHSQWAVLVTLLVEKLHGKDACFEISNIEQIKGIPKGPGKGMLGFHDTLRIPIIENTPFEEDLTEWLEKAMEQYPDTYAVLVRRHGM
;
A
#
# COMPACT_ATOMS: atom_id res chain seq x y z
N MET A 1 8.63 6.63 -19.07
CA MET A 1 8.89 6.79 -17.63
C MET A 1 8.47 8.19 -17.22
N PHE A 2 7.69 8.32 -16.16
CA PHE A 2 7.36 9.58 -15.50
C PHE A 2 8.34 9.83 -14.36
N VAL A 3 8.81 11.06 -14.22
CA VAL A 3 9.69 11.49 -13.13
C VAL A 3 9.06 12.72 -12.50
N LEU A 4 8.74 12.63 -11.20
CA LEU A 4 8.23 13.75 -10.41
C LEU A 4 9.35 14.36 -9.55
N SER A 5 9.20 15.65 -9.24
CA SER A 5 9.99 16.27 -8.19
C SER A 5 9.55 15.69 -6.83
N TRP A 6 10.52 15.35 -5.98
CA TRP A 6 10.23 15.00 -4.59
C TRP A 6 9.94 16.28 -3.78
N PRO A 7 9.05 16.23 -2.79
CA PRO A 7 8.81 17.36 -1.90
C PRO A 7 10.09 17.84 -1.24
N THR A 8 10.43 19.08 -1.46
CA THR A 8 11.59 19.78 -0.86
C THR A 8 11.15 21.22 -0.58
N PRO A 9 11.92 22.01 0.17
CA PRO A 9 11.63 23.45 0.29
C PRO A 9 11.48 24.18 -1.05
N LYS A 10 12.18 23.70 -2.09
CA LYS A 10 12.05 24.25 -3.46
C LYS A 10 10.80 23.76 -4.20
N TYR A 11 10.35 22.52 -3.90
CA TYR A 11 9.19 21.88 -4.53
C TYR A 11 8.33 21.25 -3.43
N PRO A 12 7.57 22.04 -2.68
CA PRO A 12 6.61 21.52 -1.71
C PRO A 12 5.52 20.70 -2.41
N PRO A 13 4.72 19.89 -1.70
CA PRO A 13 3.73 18.99 -2.31
C PRO A 13 2.80 19.70 -3.33
N GLU A 14 2.36 20.90 -3.03
CA GLU A 14 1.49 21.73 -3.88
C GLU A 14 2.19 22.25 -5.14
N ALA A 15 3.52 22.35 -5.12
CA ALA A 15 4.34 22.78 -6.27
C ALA A 15 4.98 21.59 -7.01
N ARG A 16 4.55 20.35 -6.72
CA ARG A 16 5.07 19.14 -7.37
C ARG A 16 4.89 19.21 -8.88
N LYS A 17 5.96 18.93 -9.63
CA LYS A 17 5.96 18.95 -11.10
C LYS A 17 6.52 17.66 -11.66
N TYR A 18 6.05 17.33 -12.85
CA TYR A 18 6.75 16.34 -13.67
C TYR A 18 8.04 16.94 -14.23
N ILE A 19 9.18 16.41 -13.80
CA ILE A 19 10.50 16.76 -14.35
C ILE A 19 10.65 16.15 -15.73
N ARG A 20 10.08 14.95 -15.93
CA ARG A 20 10.05 14.25 -17.20
C ARG A 20 8.74 13.49 -17.33
N LYS A 21 8.08 13.63 -18.46
CA LYS A 21 6.92 12.81 -18.85
C LYS A 21 6.97 12.52 -20.35
N PRO A 22 6.47 11.35 -20.80
CA PRO A 22 6.21 11.10 -22.22
C PRO A 22 5.16 12.10 -22.74
N LEU A 23 5.28 12.46 -24.02
CA LEU A 23 4.36 13.42 -24.65
C LEU A 23 2.94 12.85 -24.80
N ASP A 24 2.85 11.58 -25.18
CA ASP A 24 1.60 10.92 -25.59
C ASP A 24 1.02 9.97 -24.54
N LEU A 25 1.56 9.97 -23.31
CA LEU A 25 1.09 9.10 -22.24
C LEU A 25 0.59 9.90 -21.04
N LYS A 26 -0.47 9.39 -20.42
CA LYS A 26 -0.97 9.87 -19.14
C LYS A 26 -0.34 9.07 -17.99
N PRO A 27 -0.18 9.65 -16.79
CA PRO A 27 0.14 8.90 -15.57
C PRO A 27 -0.93 7.85 -15.30
N SER A 28 -0.54 6.78 -14.61
CA SER A 28 -1.49 5.78 -14.12
C SER A 28 -2.52 6.39 -13.17
N ALA A 29 -3.75 5.90 -13.19
CA ALA A 29 -4.78 6.23 -12.21
C ALA A 29 -4.34 5.89 -10.76
N CYS A 30 -3.43 4.91 -10.59
CA CYS A 30 -2.84 4.57 -9.30
C CYS A 30 -1.78 5.58 -8.80
N THR A 31 -1.46 6.63 -9.57
CA THR A 31 -0.43 7.60 -9.17
C THR A 31 -0.69 8.22 -7.80
N PRO A 32 -1.91 8.64 -7.41
CA PRO A 32 -2.17 9.16 -6.07
C PRO A 32 -1.81 8.16 -4.96
N LEU A 33 -2.10 6.86 -5.16
CA LEU A 33 -1.77 5.80 -4.20
C LEU A 33 -0.26 5.67 -3.98
N PHE A 34 0.51 5.70 -5.07
CA PHE A 34 1.97 5.67 -4.97
C PHE A 34 2.53 6.89 -4.25
N LEU A 35 1.97 8.07 -4.52
CA LEU A 35 2.39 9.30 -3.86
C LEU A 35 2.09 9.27 -2.36
N ALA A 36 0.93 8.78 -1.94
CA ALA A 36 0.58 8.60 -0.53
C ALA A 36 1.59 7.70 0.20
N ALA A 37 2.04 6.60 -0.44
CA ALA A 37 3.08 5.74 0.12
C ALA A 37 4.44 6.45 0.21
N PHE A 38 4.85 7.17 -0.82
CA PHE A 38 6.12 7.91 -0.83
C PHE A 38 6.15 9.04 0.20
N GLU A 39 5.05 9.73 0.42
CA GLU A 39 4.92 10.78 1.45
C GLU A 39 5.09 10.22 2.86
N ARG A 40 4.82 8.94 3.06
CA ARG A 40 5.07 8.20 4.30
C ARG A 40 6.43 7.51 4.37
N GLY A 41 7.32 7.83 3.44
CA GLY A 41 8.72 7.39 3.44
C GLY A 41 8.99 6.10 2.68
N ALA A 42 8.04 5.56 1.91
CA ALA A 42 8.31 4.43 1.04
C ALA A 42 9.35 4.81 -0.03
N LEU A 43 10.32 3.93 -0.25
CA LEU A 43 11.33 4.08 -1.31
C LEU A 43 10.89 3.42 -2.62
N CYS A 44 9.94 2.51 -2.53
CA CYS A 44 9.33 1.81 -3.65
C CYS A 44 7.87 1.52 -3.31
N SER A 45 6.99 1.56 -4.30
CA SER A 45 5.60 1.13 -4.17
C SER A 45 5.26 0.22 -5.35
N ILE A 46 4.65 -0.92 -5.04
CA ILE A 46 4.24 -1.92 -6.03
C ILE A 46 2.75 -2.17 -5.84
N HIS A 47 2.00 -2.09 -6.94
CA HIS A 47 0.58 -2.45 -6.97
C HIS A 47 0.38 -3.67 -7.85
N THR A 48 -0.42 -4.62 -7.38
CA THR A 48 -0.72 -5.85 -8.11
C THR A 48 -2.19 -6.22 -8.04
N HIS A 49 -2.74 -6.77 -9.12
CA HIS A 49 -4.07 -7.37 -9.17
C HIS A 49 -3.97 -8.91 -9.02
N SER A 50 -3.20 -9.37 -8.05
CA SER A 50 -3.02 -10.80 -7.80
C SER A 50 -4.34 -11.46 -7.40
N GLN A 51 -4.72 -12.51 -8.12
CA GLN A 51 -5.89 -13.33 -7.77
C GLN A 51 -5.79 -13.94 -6.37
N TRP A 52 -4.58 -14.20 -5.88
CA TRP A 52 -4.33 -14.70 -4.53
C TRP A 52 -4.60 -13.64 -3.47
N ALA A 53 -4.24 -12.38 -3.74
CA ALA A 53 -4.59 -11.27 -2.87
C ALA A 53 -6.12 -11.10 -2.81
N VAL A 54 -6.81 -11.16 -3.95
CA VAL A 54 -8.27 -11.15 -4.00
C VAL A 54 -8.87 -12.28 -3.18
N LEU A 55 -8.39 -13.51 -3.37
CA LEU A 55 -8.88 -14.69 -2.63
C LEU A 55 -8.70 -14.52 -1.12
N VAL A 56 -7.55 -14.03 -0.67
CA VAL A 56 -7.27 -13.77 0.75
C VAL A 56 -8.28 -12.77 1.32
N THR A 57 -8.60 -11.67 0.61
CA THR A 57 -9.59 -10.70 1.11
C THR A 57 -10.98 -11.33 1.27
N LEU A 58 -11.39 -12.22 0.35
CA LEU A 58 -12.67 -12.92 0.43
C LEU A 58 -12.71 -13.94 1.56
N LEU A 59 -11.62 -14.66 1.79
CA LEU A 59 -11.52 -15.61 2.89
C LEU A 59 -11.57 -14.91 4.25
N VAL A 60 -10.83 -13.82 4.42
CA VAL A 60 -10.86 -13.03 5.67
C VAL A 60 -12.26 -12.50 5.92
N GLU A 61 -12.93 -11.93 4.92
CA GLU A 61 -14.31 -11.46 5.05
C GLU A 61 -15.27 -12.58 5.48
N LYS A 62 -15.14 -13.76 4.87
CA LYS A 62 -16.01 -14.92 5.17
C LYS A 62 -15.79 -15.49 6.57
N LEU A 63 -14.54 -15.53 7.04
CA LEU A 63 -14.17 -16.20 8.29
C LEU A 63 -14.20 -15.26 9.50
N HIS A 64 -13.87 -13.99 9.31
CA HIS A 64 -13.62 -13.04 10.40
C HIS A 64 -14.45 -11.74 10.29
N GLY A 65 -15.19 -11.56 9.20
CA GLY A 65 -16.00 -10.36 8.95
C GLY A 65 -15.24 -9.26 8.17
N LYS A 66 -15.98 -8.21 7.82
CA LYS A 66 -15.46 -7.14 6.94
C LYS A 66 -14.39 -6.26 7.58
N ASP A 67 -14.46 -6.09 8.89
CA ASP A 67 -13.54 -5.19 9.61
C ASP A 67 -12.25 -5.87 10.03
N ALA A 68 -12.09 -7.17 9.69
CA ALA A 68 -10.91 -7.93 10.03
C ALA A 68 -9.74 -7.62 9.08
N CYS A 69 -8.52 -7.54 9.63
CA CYS A 69 -7.30 -7.55 8.85
C CYS A 69 -6.86 -8.99 8.53
N PHE A 70 -5.99 -9.15 7.54
CA PHE A 70 -5.31 -10.41 7.31
C PHE A 70 -4.20 -10.57 8.35
N GLU A 71 -4.20 -11.71 9.05
CA GLU A 71 -3.17 -12.07 10.01
C GLU A 71 -2.59 -13.44 9.68
N ILE A 72 -1.26 -13.55 9.76
CA ILE A 72 -0.56 -14.80 9.56
C ILE A 72 0.70 -14.87 10.42
N SER A 73 0.99 -16.06 10.95
CA SER A 73 2.19 -16.39 11.73
C SER A 73 2.67 -17.78 11.39
N ASN A 74 3.80 -18.19 11.96
CA ASN A 74 4.36 -19.54 11.82
C ASN A 74 4.66 -19.95 10.37
N ILE A 75 5.03 -18.99 9.51
CA ILE A 75 5.50 -19.23 8.15
C ILE A 75 6.85 -18.56 7.91
N GLU A 76 7.67 -19.18 7.08
CA GLU A 76 9.05 -18.74 6.84
C GLU A 76 9.12 -17.36 6.19
N GLN A 77 8.20 -17.06 5.28
CA GLN A 77 8.20 -15.86 4.45
C GLN A 77 8.09 -14.56 5.25
N ILE A 78 7.46 -14.58 6.43
CA ILE A 78 7.32 -13.34 7.25
C ILE A 78 8.66 -12.82 7.76
N LYS A 79 9.70 -13.70 7.87
CA LYS A 79 11.03 -13.30 8.31
C LYS A 79 11.74 -12.32 7.38
N GLY A 80 11.26 -12.18 6.13
CA GLY A 80 11.70 -11.15 5.19
C GLY A 80 11.02 -9.79 5.34
N ILE A 81 10.08 -9.63 6.29
CA ILE A 81 9.27 -8.42 6.45
C ILE A 81 9.70 -7.69 7.74
N PRO A 82 9.98 -6.39 7.66
CA PRO A 82 10.29 -5.60 8.85
C PRO A 82 9.09 -5.49 9.81
N LYS A 83 9.35 -5.38 11.12
CA LYS A 83 8.33 -5.11 12.16
C LYS A 83 7.82 -3.66 12.14
N GLY A 84 8.45 -2.80 11.39
CA GLY A 84 8.24 -1.37 11.35
C GLY A 84 9.58 -0.62 11.28
N PRO A 85 9.56 0.69 11.04
CA PRO A 85 10.79 1.48 10.92
C PRO A 85 11.70 1.32 12.15
N GLY A 86 12.93 0.84 11.91
CA GLY A 86 13.94 0.65 12.97
C GLY A 86 13.71 -0.51 13.94
N LYS A 87 12.66 -1.33 13.76
CA LYS A 87 12.29 -2.41 14.70
C LYS A 87 12.86 -3.81 14.36
N GLY A 88 13.68 -3.91 13.30
CA GLY A 88 14.19 -5.20 12.82
C GLY A 88 13.14 -6.00 12.06
N MET A 89 13.43 -7.30 11.82
CA MET A 89 12.58 -8.19 11.02
C MET A 89 11.62 -8.99 11.89
N LEU A 90 10.48 -9.41 11.31
CA LEU A 90 9.58 -10.37 11.94
C LEU A 90 10.29 -11.72 12.15
N GLY A 91 10.05 -12.35 13.29
CA GLY A 91 10.44 -13.72 13.55
C GLY A 91 9.36 -14.72 13.14
N PHE A 92 9.70 -16.01 13.07
CA PHE A 92 8.78 -17.07 12.68
C PHE A 92 7.46 -17.09 13.48
N HIS A 93 7.53 -16.79 14.78
CA HIS A 93 6.37 -16.80 15.68
C HIS A 93 5.68 -15.44 15.80
N ASP A 94 6.22 -14.39 15.19
CA ASP A 94 5.53 -13.10 15.15
C ASP A 94 4.31 -13.17 14.24
N THR A 95 3.37 -12.24 14.40
CA THR A 95 2.19 -12.14 13.55
C THR A 95 2.37 -10.99 12.58
N LEU A 96 2.34 -11.30 11.30
CA LEU A 96 2.19 -10.30 10.24
C LEU A 96 0.73 -9.89 10.17
N ARG A 97 0.47 -8.57 10.20
CA ARG A 97 -0.86 -7.98 10.01
C ARG A 97 -0.87 -7.11 8.78
N ILE A 98 -1.85 -7.34 7.91
CA ILE A 98 -2.05 -6.53 6.70
C ILE A 98 -3.51 -6.04 6.71
N PRO A 99 -3.74 -4.71 6.80
CA PRO A 99 -5.09 -4.16 6.74
C PRO A 99 -5.74 -4.42 5.39
N ILE A 100 -7.07 -4.54 5.40
CA ILE A 100 -7.88 -4.69 4.19
C ILE A 100 -8.81 -3.49 4.11
N ILE A 101 -8.74 -2.75 3.01
CA ILE A 101 -9.64 -1.63 2.72
C ILE A 101 -10.71 -2.04 1.71
N GLU A 102 -11.82 -1.31 1.68
CA GLU A 102 -12.85 -1.52 0.68
C GLU A 102 -12.38 -1.06 -0.70
N ASN A 103 -12.91 -1.72 -1.73
CA ASN A 103 -12.67 -1.33 -3.11
C ASN A 103 -13.60 -0.18 -3.52
N THR A 104 -13.16 0.60 -4.49
CA THR A 104 -13.92 1.69 -5.12
C THR A 104 -13.96 1.49 -6.63
N PRO A 105 -14.95 2.05 -7.34
CA PRO A 105 -15.01 1.97 -8.80
C PRO A 105 -13.82 2.65 -9.51
N PHE A 106 -13.21 3.63 -8.87
CA PHE A 106 -12.07 4.39 -9.41
C PHE A 106 -10.88 4.32 -8.46
N GLU A 107 -9.71 4.08 -9.02
CA GLU A 107 -8.44 3.92 -8.28
C GLU A 107 -8.11 5.15 -7.41
N GLU A 108 -8.37 6.34 -7.91
CA GLU A 108 -8.10 7.60 -7.23
C GLU A 108 -8.89 7.76 -5.92
N ASP A 109 -10.09 7.17 -5.84
CA ASP A 109 -10.94 7.21 -4.64
C ASP A 109 -10.40 6.31 -3.51
N LEU A 110 -9.49 5.38 -3.82
CA LEU A 110 -8.83 4.53 -2.81
C LEU A 110 -7.83 5.30 -1.95
N THR A 111 -7.39 6.48 -2.38
CA THR A 111 -6.29 7.21 -1.71
C THR A 111 -6.62 7.50 -0.25
N GLU A 112 -7.80 8.02 0.04
CA GLU A 112 -8.23 8.34 1.41
C GLU A 112 -8.28 7.10 2.32
N TRP A 113 -8.79 5.97 1.80
CA TRP A 113 -8.83 4.71 2.55
C TRP A 113 -7.45 4.14 2.80
N LEU A 114 -6.56 4.24 1.80
CA LEU A 114 -5.16 3.83 1.91
C LEU A 114 -4.44 4.65 2.98
N GLU A 115 -4.63 5.97 2.97
CA GLU A 115 -4.03 6.88 3.96
C GLU A 115 -4.48 6.56 5.37
N LYS A 116 -5.80 6.38 5.59
CA LYS A 116 -6.37 5.97 6.88
C LYS A 116 -5.81 4.62 7.35
N ALA A 117 -5.70 3.64 6.45
CA ALA A 117 -5.13 2.34 6.79
C ALA A 117 -3.67 2.45 7.22
N MET A 118 -2.85 3.24 6.50
CA MET A 118 -1.46 3.45 6.87
C MET A 118 -1.29 4.26 8.18
N GLU A 119 -2.22 5.14 8.52
CA GLU A 119 -2.24 5.84 9.81
C GLU A 119 -2.60 4.90 10.96
N GLN A 120 -3.61 4.06 10.76
CA GLN A 120 -4.06 3.08 11.74
C GLN A 120 -3.04 1.96 11.97
N TYR A 121 -2.30 1.58 10.91
CA TYR A 121 -1.30 0.52 10.92
C TYR A 121 0.08 1.06 10.49
N PRO A 122 0.73 1.89 11.30
CA PRO A 122 1.96 2.61 10.91
C PRO A 122 3.16 1.70 10.64
N ASP A 123 3.10 0.45 11.09
CA ASP A 123 4.13 -0.57 10.89
C ASP A 123 3.84 -1.49 9.69
N THR A 124 2.74 -1.25 8.95
CA THR A 124 2.40 -2.08 7.78
C THR A 124 3.25 -1.69 6.56
N TYR A 125 3.62 -2.70 5.78
CA TYR A 125 4.30 -2.54 4.48
C TYR A 125 3.40 -2.93 3.31
N ALA A 126 2.15 -3.30 3.60
CA ALA A 126 1.19 -3.68 2.57
C ALA A 126 -0.24 -3.32 3.02
N VAL A 127 -1.10 -3.03 2.06
CA VAL A 127 -2.53 -2.85 2.25
C VAL A 127 -3.25 -3.65 1.18
N LEU A 128 -4.14 -4.54 1.59
CA LEU A 128 -5.00 -5.28 0.68
C LEU A 128 -6.25 -4.48 0.34
N VAL A 129 -6.63 -4.51 -0.92
CA VAL A 129 -7.89 -3.91 -1.40
C VAL A 129 -8.86 -5.04 -1.71
N ARG A 130 -10.03 -5.03 -1.05
CA ARG A 130 -11.03 -6.09 -1.16
C ARG A 130 -11.45 -6.33 -2.59
N ARG A 131 -11.38 -7.59 -3.06
CA ARG A 131 -11.74 -8.00 -4.43
C ARG A 131 -10.94 -7.31 -5.54
N HIS A 132 -9.77 -6.74 -5.22
CA HIS A 132 -8.98 -5.98 -6.18
C HIS A 132 -7.53 -6.46 -6.23
N GLY A 133 -6.80 -6.32 -5.11
CA GLY A 133 -5.38 -6.66 -5.06
C GLY A 133 -4.66 -6.10 -3.83
N MET A 134 -3.44 -5.68 -4.05
CA MET A 134 -2.55 -5.12 -3.02
C MET A 134 -1.77 -3.94 -3.59
#